data_3503682a617126d0ad7a00c164cdd76e
#
_entry.id   3503682a617126d0ad7a00c164cdd76e
#
_cell.length_a   1.000
_cell.length_b   1.000
_cell.length_c   1.000
_cell.angle_alpha   90.00
_cell.angle_beta   90.00
_cell.angle_gamma   90.00
#
_symmetry.space_group_name_H-M   'P 1'
#
loop_
_entity.id
_entity.type
_entity.pdbx_description
1 polymer ?
#
loop_
_entity_poly.entity_id
_entity_poly.type
_entity_poly.pdbx_seq_one_letter_code
_entity_poly.pdbx_strand_id
1 'polypeptide(L)'
;MAKAPHQKTSSLADLRREIDRIDEMMHALLIERGQIIDELIAVKKSQETGSAFRPAREADMMRRLVQRHHGSLPLDTVESIWRVIISTFTYVQAPFSVHADLSAGDALMRDSARFHFGFTVPFEPHIGAAGVVQAVTASRGDLGLVPAFAVAGAGPWWTALEFETAPKIIARLPFVERADHPAGFPVFVISRVPADAMVTETEVWSVRVSGWNASAVDKLAGIADAIAVPDRAFDGGALLISVVRDGIGKVAEALLATGASIRSRTLVGSHATRYTVPR
;
A
#
# COMPACT_ATOMS: atom_id res chain seq x y z
N MET A 1 -14.35 61.42 6.96
CA MET A 1 -13.63 60.42 7.73
C MET A 1 -14.53 59.18 7.84
N ALA A 2 -14.29 58.17 7.03
CA ALA A 2 -15.02 56.92 7.07
C ALA A 2 -14.47 56.03 8.19
N LYS A 3 -15.32 55.60 9.11
CA LYS A 3 -15.01 54.73 10.24
C LYS A 3 -14.75 53.36 9.69
N ALA A 4 -13.52 52.78 9.87
CA ALA A 4 -13.19 51.42 9.52
C ALA A 4 -14.17 50.43 10.17
N PRO A 5 -14.54 49.34 9.48
CA PRO A 5 -15.46 48.35 10.06
C PRO A 5 -14.74 47.69 11.25
N HIS A 6 -15.38 47.73 12.42
CA HIS A 6 -14.96 46.98 13.59
C HIS A 6 -14.99 45.49 13.25
N GLN A 7 -13.84 44.89 13.08
CA GLN A 7 -13.68 43.46 13.11
C GLN A 7 -14.17 42.97 14.48
N LYS A 8 -15.35 42.30 14.53
CA LYS A 8 -15.82 41.64 15.74
C LYS A 8 -14.79 40.59 16.13
N THR A 9 -13.99 40.86 17.14
CA THR A 9 -13.15 39.86 17.78
C THR A 9 -14.07 38.82 18.42
N SER A 10 -14.11 37.61 17.83
CA SER A 10 -14.89 36.49 18.38
C SER A 10 -14.40 36.20 19.82
N SER A 11 -15.31 36.06 20.76
CA SER A 11 -14.96 35.65 22.12
C SER A 11 -14.47 34.21 22.13
N LEU A 12 -13.69 33.82 23.15
CA LEU A 12 -13.25 32.43 23.34
C LEU A 12 -14.47 31.46 23.41
N ALA A 13 -15.57 31.90 24.00
CA ALA A 13 -16.80 31.13 24.08
C ALA A 13 -17.45 30.95 22.68
N ASP A 14 -17.41 31.96 21.82
CA ASP A 14 -17.89 31.87 20.44
C ASP A 14 -17.07 30.88 19.62
N LEU A 15 -15.72 30.93 19.74
CA LEU A 15 -14.84 30.01 19.04
C LEU A 15 -15.05 28.57 19.48
N ARG A 16 -15.25 28.31 20.77
CA ARG A 16 -15.56 26.96 21.28
C ARG A 16 -16.89 26.43 20.74
N ARG A 17 -17.96 27.26 20.76
CA ARG A 17 -19.24 26.86 20.16
C ARG A 17 -19.12 26.51 18.66
N GLU A 18 -18.24 27.24 17.94
CA GLU A 18 -18.02 26.95 16.52
C GLU A 18 -17.26 25.63 16.33
N ILE A 19 -16.30 25.29 17.20
CA ILE A 19 -15.63 23.99 17.21
C ILE A 19 -16.66 22.88 17.47
N ASP A 20 -17.48 23.01 18.53
CA ASP A 20 -18.50 22.02 18.86
C ASP A 20 -19.45 21.77 17.68
N ARG A 21 -19.89 22.84 17.01
CA ARG A 21 -20.74 22.76 15.81
C ARG A 21 -20.06 22.02 14.66
N ILE A 22 -18.75 22.25 14.44
CA ILE A 22 -17.97 21.55 13.41
C ILE A 22 -17.86 20.06 13.75
N ASP A 23 -17.59 19.72 15.00
CA ASP A 23 -17.46 18.33 15.47
C ASP A 23 -18.80 17.57 15.30
N GLU A 24 -19.94 18.18 15.63
CA GLU A 24 -21.26 17.62 15.37
C GLU A 24 -21.50 17.35 13.88
N MET A 25 -21.10 18.29 13.01
CA MET A 25 -21.23 18.13 11.56
C MET A 25 -20.32 17.01 11.02
N MET A 26 -19.09 16.92 11.50
CA MET A 26 -18.18 15.85 11.12
C MET A 26 -18.73 14.47 11.51
N HIS A 27 -19.29 14.35 12.72
CA HIS A 27 -19.92 13.12 13.18
C HIS A 27 -21.16 12.76 12.33
N ALA A 28 -22.02 13.72 12.03
CA ALA A 28 -23.19 13.52 11.18
C ALA A 28 -22.81 13.03 9.77
N LEU A 29 -21.77 13.61 9.16
CA LEU A 29 -21.25 13.18 7.86
C LEU A 29 -20.67 11.76 7.89
N LEU A 30 -20.05 11.33 9.01
CA LEU A 30 -19.58 9.95 9.17
C LEU A 30 -20.75 8.97 9.29
N ILE A 31 -21.84 9.35 9.97
CA ILE A 31 -23.08 8.56 10.04
C ILE A 31 -23.69 8.41 8.64
N GLU A 32 -23.85 9.52 7.91
CA GLU A 32 -24.36 9.51 6.53
C GLU A 32 -23.51 8.62 5.61
N ARG A 33 -22.17 8.72 5.74
CA ARG A 33 -21.26 7.85 4.99
C ARG A 33 -21.47 6.36 5.34
N GLY A 34 -21.75 6.04 6.60
CA GLY A 34 -22.10 4.69 7.06
C GLY A 34 -23.35 4.16 6.36
N GLN A 35 -24.41 4.96 6.28
CA GLN A 35 -25.66 4.59 5.60
C GLN A 35 -25.43 4.26 4.12
N ILE A 36 -24.61 5.05 3.41
CA ILE A 36 -24.25 4.77 2.02
C ILE A 36 -23.45 3.44 1.91
N ILE A 37 -22.63 3.11 2.90
CA ILE A 37 -21.92 1.82 2.94
C ILE A 37 -22.90 0.66 3.14
N ASP A 38 -23.92 0.82 3.99
CA ASP A 38 -24.96 -0.20 4.20
C ASP A 38 -25.74 -0.46 2.89
N GLU A 39 -26.09 0.60 2.17
CA GLU A 39 -26.70 0.48 0.83
C GLU A 39 -25.76 -0.24 -0.16
N LEU A 40 -24.45 0.11 -0.16
CA LEU A 40 -23.46 -0.53 -0.98
C LEU A 40 -23.35 -2.05 -0.68
N ILE A 41 -23.38 -2.43 0.59
CA ILE A 41 -23.38 -3.83 1.02
C ILE A 41 -24.61 -4.54 0.50
N ALA A 42 -25.80 -3.92 0.63
CA ALA A 42 -27.05 -4.49 0.14
C ALA A 42 -27.03 -4.74 -1.38
N VAL A 43 -26.49 -3.81 -2.16
CA VAL A 43 -26.34 -3.96 -3.61
C VAL A 43 -25.32 -5.07 -3.95
N LYS A 44 -24.20 -5.17 -3.20
CA LYS A 44 -23.15 -6.16 -3.46
C LYS A 44 -23.49 -7.58 -3.02
N LYS A 45 -24.44 -7.79 -2.12
CA LYS A 45 -24.89 -9.13 -1.69
C LYS A 45 -25.37 -10.01 -2.83
N SER A 46 -25.67 -9.43 -3.99
CA SER A 46 -26.00 -10.12 -5.24
C SER A 46 -24.79 -10.40 -6.15
N GLN A 47 -23.59 -9.94 -5.78
CA GLN A 47 -22.36 -10.07 -6.56
C GLN A 47 -21.27 -10.74 -5.72
N GLU A 48 -20.36 -11.46 -6.37
CA GLU A 48 -19.40 -12.35 -5.72
C GLU A 48 -18.50 -11.69 -4.65
N THR A 49 -18.16 -12.49 -3.63
CA THR A 49 -17.38 -12.15 -2.47
C THR A 49 -15.89 -12.08 -2.77
N GLY A 50 -15.28 -10.92 -2.58
CA GLY A 50 -13.83 -10.70 -2.54
C GLY A 50 -13.51 -9.63 -1.50
N SER A 51 -12.23 -9.36 -1.26
CA SER A 51 -11.80 -8.24 -0.41
C SER A 51 -12.44 -6.93 -0.88
N ALA A 52 -12.96 -6.14 0.05
CA ALA A 52 -13.45 -4.78 -0.24
C ALA A 52 -12.30 -3.77 -0.42
N PHE A 53 -11.06 -4.17 -0.16
CA PHE A 53 -9.88 -3.36 -0.37
C PHE A 53 -9.69 -3.04 -1.86
N ARG A 54 -9.63 -1.76 -2.20
CA ARG A 54 -9.50 -1.24 -3.56
C ARG A 54 -8.29 -0.29 -3.62
N PRO A 55 -7.07 -0.83 -3.77
CA PRO A 55 -5.83 -0.05 -3.64
C PRO A 55 -5.73 1.13 -4.60
N ALA A 56 -6.23 1.01 -5.82
CA ALA A 56 -6.29 2.13 -6.77
C ALA A 56 -7.08 3.31 -6.26
N ARG A 57 -8.30 3.02 -5.81
CA ARG A 57 -9.21 4.04 -5.29
C ARG A 57 -8.64 4.68 -4.03
N GLU A 58 -8.02 3.87 -3.16
CA GLU A 58 -7.44 4.36 -1.92
C GLU A 58 -6.22 5.26 -2.19
N ALA A 59 -5.34 4.85 -3.11
CA ALA A 59 -4.21 5.66 -3.54
C ALA A 59 -4.66 7.00 -4.15
N ASP A 60 -5.69 6.99 -5.02
CA ASP A 60 -6.26 8.20 -5.60
C ASP A 60 -6.92 9.10 -4.54
N MET A 61 -7.61 8.53 -3.57
CA MET A 61 -8.19 9.28 -2.45
C MET A 61 -7.10 9.96 -1.62
N MET A 62 -5.99 9.28 -1.32
CA MET A 62 -4.88 9.85 -0.57
C MET A 62 -4.19 10.96 -1.38
N ARG A 63 -3.95 10.76 -2.66
CA ARG A 63 -3.42 11.81 -3.54
C ARG A 63 -4.28 13.07 -3.53
N ARG A 64 -5.60 12.93 -3.73
CA ARG A 64 -6.55 14.07 -3.71
C ARG A 64 -6.63 14.74 -2.33
N LEU A 65 -6.50 13.96 -1.25
CA LEU A 65 -6.45 14.48 0.11
C LEU A 65 -5.25 15.42 0.28
N VAL A 66 -4.06 14.94 -0.09
CA VAL A 66 -2.82 15.72 0.01
C VAL A 66 -2.89 16.98 -0.85
N GLN A 67 -3.37 16.87 -2.09
CA GLN A 67 -3.45 18.00 -3.02
C GLN A 67 -4.38 19.13 -2.55
N ARG A 68 -5.45 18.80 -1.82
CA ARG A 68 -6.37 19.83 -1.29
C ARG A 68 -6.05 20.27 0.12
N HIS A 69 -5.15 19.54 0.81
CA HIS A 69 -4.81 19.85 2.20
C HIS A 69 -4.06 21.17 2.31
N HIS A 70 -4.50 22.02 3.24
CA HIS A 70 -3.89 23.27 3.64
C HIS A 70 -4.29 23.60 5.08
N GLY A 71 -3.58 24.52 5.71
CA GLY A 71 -3.87 24.96 7.07
C GLY A 71 -2.91 24.39 8.11
N SER A 72 -3.26 24.51 9.38
CA SER A 72 -2.40 24.23 10.52
C SER A 72 -2.38 22.76 10.96
N LEU A 73 -3.36 21.95 10.54
CA LEU A 73 -3.40 20.54 10.90
C LEU A 73 -2.28 19.79 10.16
N PRO A 74 -1.40 19.03 10.85
CA PRO A 74 -0.35 18.28 10.18
C PRO A 74 -0.89 17.28 9.16
N LEU A 75 -0.21 17.15 8.02
CA LEU A 75 -0.63 16.27 6.92
C LEU A 75 -0.74 14.80 7.35
N ASP A 76 0.20 14.31 8.17
CA ASP A 76 0.18 12.95 8.71
C ASP A 76 -1.04 12.67 9.58
N THR A 77 -1.49 13.66 10.35
CA THR A 77 -2.74 13.56 11.13
C THR A 77 -3.95 13.42 10.21
N VAL A 78 -4.04 14.25 9.17
CA VAL A 78 -5.15 14.19 8.22
C VAL A 78 -5.13 12.86 7.46
N GLU A 79 -3.97 12.43 7.00
CA GLU A 79 -3.79 11.14 6.32
C GLU A 79 -4.21 9.97 7.22
N SER A 80 -3.77 9.95 8.49
CA SER A 80 -4.12 8.92 9.46
C SER A 80 -5.63 8.84 9.71
N ILE A 81 -6.31 9.99 9.92
CA ILE A 81 -7.76 10.03 10.09
C ILE A 81 -8.46 9.39 8.90
N TRP A 82 -8.08 9.78 7.66
CA TRP A 82 -8.70 9.22 6.46
C TRP A 82 -8.39 7.75 6.27
N ARG A 83 -7.18 7.31 6.61
CA ARG A 83 -6.81 5.89 6.58
C ARG A 83 -7.67 5.06 7.53
N VAL A 84 -7.88 5.52 8.77
CA VAL A 84 -8.75 4.84 9.74
C VAL A 84 -10.20 4.77 9.23
N ILE A 85 -10.74 5.88 8.73
CA ILE A 85 -12.11 5.92 8.18
C ILE A 85 -12.25 4.94 7.01
N ILE A 86 -11.32 4.95 6.05
CA ILE A 86 -11.38 4.09 4.86
C ILE A 86 -11.27 2.63 5.25
N SER A 87 -10.26 2.26 6.04
CA SER A 87 -10.02 0.87 6.43
C SER A 87 -11.15 0.28 7.26
N THR A 88 -11.73 1.07 8.18
CA THR A 88 -12.87 0.64 8.99
C THR A 88 -14.09 0.36 8.12
N PHE A 89 -14.43 1.26 7.20
CA PHE A 89 -15.56 1.02 6.30
C PHE A 89 -15.28 -0.09 5.27
N THR A 90 -14.03 -0.31 4.89
CA THR A 90 -13.64 -1.47 4.07
C THR A 90 -13.86 -2.77 4.85
N TYR A 91 -13.46 -2.81 6.11
CA TYR A 91 -13.66 -3.95 7.01
C TYR A 91 -15.15 -4.25 7.27
N VAL A 92 -15.97 -3.20 7.48
CA VAL A 92 -17.44 -3.36 7.65
C VAL A 92 -18.10 -3.94 6.40
N GLN A 93 -17.62 -3.60 5.21
CA GLN A 93 -18.16 -4.15 3.95
C GLN A 93 -17.83 -5.64 3.76
N ALA A 94 -16.60 -6.05 4.10
CA ALA A 94 -16.15 -7.43 4.02
C ALA A 94 -15.01 -7.61 5.04
N PRO A 95 -15.25 -8.29 6.16
CA PRO A 95 -14.23 -8.52 7.17
C PRO A 95 -13.01 -9.24 6.62
N PHE A 96 -11.83 -8.80 7.03
CA PHE A 96 -10.54 -9.36 6.66
C PHE A 96 -9.53 -9.17 7.79
N SER A 97 -8.48 -9.96 7.80
CA SER A 97 -7.32 -9.81 8.69
C SER A 97 -6.11 -9.29 7.93
N VAL A 98 -5.19 -8.67 8.64
CA VAL A 98 -3.90 -8.23 8.12
C VAL A 98 -2.81 -9.10 8.69
N HIS A 99 -2.25 -10.00 7.87
CA HIS A 99 -1.09 -10.82 8.19
C HIS A 99 0.19 -10.05 7.89
N ALA A 100 1.13 -9.94 8.84
CA ALA A 100 2.30 -9.09 8.68
C ALA A 100 3.61 -9.81 8.98
N ASP A 101 4.60 -9.67 8.12
CA ASP A 101 5.95 -10.15 8.32
C ASP A 101 6.74 -9.22 9.24
N LEU A 102 7.06 -9.69 10.44
CA LEU A 102 7.80 -8.93 11.45
C LEU A 102 9.32 -9.09 11.36
N SER A 103 9.83 -9.88 10.42
CA SER A 103 11.25 -10.23 10.34
C SER A 103 12.20 -9.03 10.10
N ALA A 104 11.70 -7.95 9.51
CA ALA A 104 12.47 -6.73 9.26
C ALA A 104 12.34 -5.65 10.36
N GLY A 105 11.53 -5.91 11.39
CA GLY A 105 11.31 -4.99 12.51
C GLY A 105 9.85 -4.96 12.95
N ASP A 106 9.58 -5.46 14.14
CA ASP A 106 8.23 -5.56 14.70
C ASP A 106 7.55 -4.19 14.85
N ALA A 107 8.21 -3.24 15.51
CA ALA A 107 7.63 -1.91 15.75
C ALA A 107 7.26 -1.19 14.46
N LEU A 108 8.19 -1.13 13.49
CA LEU A 108 7.97 -0.43 12.21
C LEU A 108 6.83 -1.05 11.39
N MET A 109 6.74 -2.38 11.36
CA MET A 109 5.66 -3.07 10.66
C MET A 109 4.31 -2.86 11.35
N ARG A 110 4.26 -2.88 12.69
CA ARG A 110 3.04 -2.59 13.44
C ARG A 110 2.57 -1.16 13.25
N ASP A 111 3.49 -0.19 13.30
CA ASP A 111 3.17 1.22 13.07
C ASP A 111 2.61 1.41 11.65
N SER A 112 3.24 0.80 10.64
CA SER A 112 2.73 0.81 9.27
C SER A 112 1.33 0.17 9.19
N ALA A 113 1.13 -1.00 9.77
CA ALA A 113 -0.17 -1.67 9.76
C ALA A 113 -1.25 -0.84 10.47
N ARG A 114 -0.95 -0.28 11.66
CA ARG A 114 -1.91 0.54 12.41
C ARG A 114 -2.21 1.88 11.76
N PHE A 115 -1.23 2.50 11.14
CA PHE A 115 -1.45 3.73 10.37
C PHE A 115 -2.39 3.49 9.19
N HIS A 116 -2.20 2.39 8.44
CA HIS A 116 -2.94 2.15 7.21
C HIS A 116 -4.28 1.44 7.42
N PHE A 117 -4.41 0.59 8.44
CA PHE A 117 -5.59 -0.26 8.66
C PHE A 117 -6.30 -0.01 10.00
N GLY A 118 -5.75 0.87 10.86
CA GLY A 118 -6.33 1.19 12.16
C GLY A 118 -6.26 0.02 13.15
N PHE A 119 -7.07 0.09 14.21
CA PHE A 119 -7.14 -0.93 15.26
C PHE A 119 -8.35 -1.86 15.12
N THR A 120 -9.34 -1.49 14.32
CA THR A 120 -10.55 -2.30 14.08
C THR A 120 -10.23 -3.56 13.27
N VAL A 121 -9.30 -3.46 12.31
CA VAL A 121 -8.86 -4.59 11.49
C VAL A 121 -7.94 -5.50 12.32
N PRO A 122 -8.23 -6.82 12.42
CA PRO A 122 -7.37 -7.78 13.10
C PRO A 122 -5.97 -7.81 12.50
N PHE A 123 -4.96 -7.92 13.38
CA PHE A 123 -3.55 -7.95 13.03
C PHE A 123 -2.94 -9.28 13.46
N GLU A 124 -2.43 -10.04 12.49
CA GLU A 124 -1.89 -11.38 12.65
C GLU A 124 -0.37 -11.38 12.34
N PRO A 125 0.49 -11.46 13.37
CA PRO A 125 1.94 -11.41 13.18
C PRO A 125 2.50 -12.74 12.69
N HIS A 126 3.49 -12.65 11.78
CA HIS A 126 4.26 -13.79 11.28
C HIS A 126 5.77 -13.50 11.36
N ILE A 127 6.57 -14.55 11.44
CA ILE A 127 8.02 -14.46 11.29
C ILE A 127 8.39 -14.97 9.90
N GLY A 128 8.66 -14.03 8.99
CA GLY A 128 9.00 -14.28 7.60
C GLY A 128 7.83 -14.23 6.63
N ALA A 129 8.12 -13.78 5.42
CA ALA A 129 7.15 -13.60 4.34
C ALA A 129 6.43 -14.90 3.94
N ALA A 130 7.08 -16.06 4.08
CA ALA A 130 6.49 -17.35 3.73
C ALA A 130 5.20 -17.64 4.53
N GLY A 131 5.20 -17.34 5.84
CA GLY A 131 4.03 -17.49 6.69
C GLY A 131 2.88 -16.57 6.27
N VAL A 132 3.20 -15.33 5.90
CA VAL A 132 2.23 -14.36 5.37
C VAL A 132 1.62 -14.86 4.05
N VAL A 133 2.44 -15.30 3.10
CA VAL A 133 1.97 -15.84 1.81
C VAL A 133 1.06 -17.04 2.02
N GLN A 134 1.44 -17.95 2.93
CA GLN A 134 0.64 -19.14 3.23
C GLN A 134 -0.74 -18.76 3.83
N ALA A 135 -0.76 -17.84 4.81
CA ALA A 135 -2.00 -17.40 5.44
C ALA A 135 -2.94 -16.73 4.44
N VAL A 136 -2.44 -15.82 3.62
CA VAL A 136 -3.23 -15.15 2.57
C VAL A 136 -3.72 -16.15 1.50
N THR A 137 -2.90 -17.15 1.14
CA THR A 137 -3.31 -18.20 0.20
C THR A 137 -4.48 -19.03 0.74
N ALA A 138 -4.52 -19.30 2.04
CA ALA A 138 -5.56 -20.06 2.70
C ALA A 138 -6.85 -19.24 2.93
N SER A 139 -6.78 -17.91 2.88
CA SER A 139 -7.91 -17.02 3.12
C SER A 139 -8.65 -16.62 1.83
N ARG A 140 -9.83 -15.99 1.97
CA ARG A 140 -10.61 -15.48 0.84
C ARG A 140 -10.53 -13.96 0.65
N GLY A 141 -10.04 -13.22 1.64
CA GLY A 141 -10.09 -11.75 1.62
C GLY A 141 -9.00 -11.06 2.43
N ASP A 142 -8.16 -11.83 3.15
CA ASP A 142 -7.13 -11.26 3.98
C ASP A 142 -6.01 -10.61 3.16
N LEU A 143 -5.32 -9.69 3.81
CA LEU A 143 -4.19 -8.96 3.26
C LEU A 143 -2.90 -9.42 3.93
N GLY A 144 -1.83 -9.51 3.15
CA GLY A 144 -0.50 -9.76 3.68
C GLY A 144 0.39 -8.52 3.52
N LEU A 145 1.13 -8.18 4.56
CA LEU A 145 2.12 -7.12 4.56
C LEU A 145 3.52 -7.72 4.59
N VAL A 146 4.31 -7.43 3.58
CA VAL A 146 5.70 -7.91 3.45
C VAL A 146 6.62 -6.73 3.17
N PRO A 147 7.80 -6.63 3.79
CA PRO A 147 8.75 -5.55 3.52
C PRO A 147 9.05 -5.41 2.01
N ALA A 148 9.01 -4.17 1.51
CA ALA A 148 9.29 -3.86 0.11
C ALA A 148 10.77 -3.54 -0.13
N PHE A 149 11.66 -4.26 0.56
CA PHE A 149 13.12 -4.21 0.42
C PHE A 149 13.75 -5.55 0.81
N ALA A 150 15.02 -5.73 0.52
CA ALA A 150 15.74 -6.95 0.86
C ALA A 150 15.88 -7.10 2.38
N VAL A 151 15.38 -8.21 2.92
CA VAL A 151 15.57 -8.59 4.33
C VAL A 151 16.57 -9.73 4.39
N ALA A 152 17.56 -9.59 5.27
CA ALA A 152 18.61 -10.60 5.42
C ALA A 152 17.99 -11.97 5.78
N GLY A 153 18.33 -12.99 5.01
CA GLY A 153 17.85 -14.35 5.24
C GLY A 153 16.43 -14.66 4.72
N ALA A 154 15.66 -13.68 4.25
CA ALA A 154 14.29 -13.91 3.80
C ALA A 154 14.18 -14.71 2.49
N GLY A 155 15.26 -14.80 1.70
CA GLY A 155 15.24 -15.47 0.40
C GLY A 155 14.26 -14.82 -0.59
N PRO A 156 14.06 -15.45 -1.76
CA PRO A 156 13.18 -14.94 -2.82
C PRO A 156 11.71 -15.31 -2.56
N TRP A 157 11.10 -14.83 -1.47
CA TRP A 157 9.74 -15.16 -1.04
C TRP A 157 8.68 -14.94 -2.14
N TRP A 158 8.91 -13.98 -3.03
CA TRP A 158 7.97 -13.63 -4.11
C TRP A 158 7.86 -14.68 -5.20
N THR A 159 8.77 -15.66 -5.26
CA THR A 159 8.66 -16.78 -6.18
C THR A 159 7.43 -17.65 -5.89
N ALA A 160 6.95 -17.65 -4.65
CA ALA A 160 5.69 -18.29 -4.30
C ALA A 160 4.46 -17.61 -4.95
N LEU A 161 4.59 -16.37 -5.43
CA LEU A 161 3.54 -15.63 -6.13
C LEU A 161 3.53 -15.89 -7.65
N GLU A 162 4.45 -16.66 -8.19
CA GLU A 162 4.56 -16.95 -9.64
C GLU A 162 3.40 -17.82 -10.15
N PHE A 163 2.80 -18.63 -9.28
CA PHE A 163 1.67 -19.49 -9.65
C PHE A 163 0.41 -18.67 -9.95
N GLU A 164 -0.39 -19.10 -10.92
CA GLU A 164 -1.60 -18.41 -11.35
C GLU A 164 -2.59 -18.20 -10.19
N THR A 165 -2.79 -19.22 -9.36
CA THR A 165 -3.73 -19.22 -8.23
C THR A 165 -3.16 -18.57 -6.97
N ALA A 166 -1.89 -18.19 -6.97
CA ALA A 166 -1.23 -17.56 -5.82
C ALA A 166 -1.71 -16.13 -5.60
N PRO A 167 -1.60 -15.60 -4.37
CA PRO A 167 -1.78 -14.19 -4.11
C PRO A 167 -0.87 -13.33 -5.00
N LYS A 168 -1.27 -12.09 -5.23
CA LYS A 168 -0.49 -11.13 -6.02
C LYS A 168 -0.20 -9.88 -5.20
N ILE A 169 0.87 -9.18 -5.54
CA ILE A 169 1.13 -7.84 -5.01
C ILE A 169 0.09 -6.91 -5.63
N ILE A 170 -0.63 -6.16 -4.77
CA ILE A 170 -1.74 -5.30 -5.18
C ILE A 170 -1.57 -3.84 -4.77
N ALA A 171 -0.65 -3.57 -3.82
CA ALA A 171 -0.34 -2.22 -3.38
C ALA A 171 1.09 -2.14 -2.86
N ARG A 172 1.63 -0.90 -2.84
CA ARG A 172 2.85 -0.52 -2.12
C ARG A 172 2.50 0.63 -1.18
N LEU A 173 2.79 0.45 0.11
CA LEU A 173 2.55 1.44 1.15
C LEU A 173 3.87 2.10 1.59
N PRO A 174 3.80 3.34 2.12
CA PRO A 174 2.64 4.23 2.17
C PRO A 174 2.20 4.68 0.77
N PHE A 175 0.92 5.06 0.60
CA PHE A 175 0.42 5.62 -0.67
C PHE A 175 1.01 7.01 -0.96
N VAL A 176 1.31 7.75 0.11
CA VAL A 176 1.92 9.08 0.04
C VAL A 176 3.38 8.96 0.47
N GLU A 177 4.28 9.37 -0.41
CA GLU A 177 5.72 9.30 -0.17
C GLU A 177 6.27 10.65 0.26
N ARG A 178 6.86 10.70 1.46
CA ARG A 178 7.61 11.83 2.00
C ARG A 178 8.64 11.36 3.02
N ALA A 179 9.71 12.12 3.20
CA ALA A 179 10.83 11.73 4.05
C ALA A 179 10.47 11.58 5.55
N ASP A 180 9.51 12.37 6.02
CA ASP A 180 9.03 12.42 7.41
C ASP A 180 7.75 11.63 7.66
N HIS A 181 7.39 10.71 6.77
CA HIS A 181 6.16 9.92 6.91
C HIS A 181 6.22 9.03 8.16
N PRO A 182 5.25 9.14 9.11
CA PRO A 182 5.27 8.39 10.37
C PRO A 182 5.21 6.86 10.19
N ALA A 183 4.60 6.40 9.10
CA ALA A 183 4.56 5.00 8.67
C ALA A 183 5.35 4.81 7.36
N GLY A 184 6.53 5.43 7.25
CA GLY A 184 7.37 5.43 6.04
C GLY A 184 8.05 4.10 5.74
N PHE A 185 7.89 3.10 6.59
CA PHE A 185 8.39 1.74 6.37
C PHE A 185 7.76 1.15 5.09
N PRO A 186 8.55 0.87 4.04
CA PRO A 186 8.00 0.47 2.76
C PRO A 186 7.50 -0.98 2.80
N VAL A 187 6.24 -1.18 2.39
CA VAL A 187 5.55 -2.46 2.49
C VAL A 187 4.84 -2.79 1.18
N PHE A 188 4.95 -4.01 0.70
CA PHE A 188 4.03 -4.57 -0.28
C PHE A 188 2.81 -5.17 0.40
N VAL A 189 1.64 -4.93 -0.17
CA VAL A 189 0.39 -5.61 0.19
C VAL A 189 0.14 -6.73 -0.80
N ILE A 190 -0.03 -7.95 -0.31
CA ILE A 190 -0.41 -9.11 -1.12
C ILE A 190 -1.83 -9.55 -0.78
N SER A 191 -2.58 -10.02 -1.78
CA SER A 191 -3.92 -10.58 -1.60
C SER A 191 -4.33 -11.48 -2.76
N ARG A 192 -5.34 -12.31 -2.53
CA ARG A 192 -6.08 -13.02 -3.57
C ARG A 192 -7.21 -12.12 -4.07
N VAL A 193 -6.92 -11.25 -5.01
CA VAL A 193 -7.87 -10.26 -5.52
C VAL A 193 -8.32 -10.63 -6.93
N PRO A 194 -9.60 -10.39 -7.29
CA PRO A 194 -10.05 -10.44 -8.67
C PRO A 194 -9.22 -9.51 -9.56
N ALA A 195 -8.94 -9.93 -10.79
CA ALA A 195 -8.08 -9.21 -11.73
C ALA A 195 -8.56 -7.77 -12.03
N ASP A 196 -9.87 -7.51 -11.92
CA ASP A 196 -10.48 -6.19 -12.12
C ASP A 196 -10.17 -5.15 -11.03
N ALA A 197 -9.64 -5.60 -9.89
CA ALA A 197 -9.24 -4.71 -8.80
C ALA A 197 -7.76 -4.30 -8.86
N MET A 198 -6.99 -4.84 -9.79
CA MET A 198 -5.57 -4.54 -9.94
C MET A 198 -5.33 -3.22 -10.67
N VAL A 199 -4.41 -2.42 -10.13
CA VAL A 199 -3.91 -1.20 -10.78
C VAL A 199 -2.65 -1.53 -11.52
N THR A 200 -2.55 -1.13 -12.77
CA THR A 200 -1.44 -1.46 -13.66
C THR A 200 -0.55 -0.26 -13.98
N GLU A 201 -0.35 0.67 -13.03
CA GLU A 201 0.57 1.80 -13.23
C GLU A 201 2.03 1.38 -13.05
N THR A 202 2.29 0.55 -12.02
CA THR A 202 3.59 -0.06 -11.76
C THR A 202 3.40 -1.57 -11.72
N GLU A 203 4.09 -2.28 -12.59
CA GLU A 203 4.12 -3.74 -12.64
C GLU A 203 5.21 -4.27 -11.73
N VAL A 204 4.94 -5.42 -11.08
CA VAL A 204 5.90 -6.10 -10.21
C VAL A 204 6.21 -7.47 -10.80
N TRP A 205 7.45 -7.68 -11.18
CA TRP A 205 7.93 -8.87 -11.86
C TRP A 205 8.88 -9.68 -10.98
N SER A 206 8.69 -10.98 -10.94
CA SER A 206 9.70 -11.94 -10.50
C SER A 206 10.58 -12.30 -11.69
N VAL A 207 11.90 -12.06 -11.57
CA VAL A 207 12.87 -12.34 -12.64
C VAL A 207 13.98 -13.20 -12.07
N ARG A 208 14.28 -14.32 -12.73
CA ARG A 208 15.40 -15.19 -12.38
C ARG A 208 16.51 -15.03 -13.40
N VAL A 209 17.72 -14.86 -12.92
CA VAL A 209 18.91 -14.62 -13.76
C VAL A 209 20.05 -15.56 -13.40
N SER A 210 20.87 -15.92 -14.37
CA SER A 210 22.16 -16.55 -14.18
C SER A 210 23.27 -15.62 -14.64
N GLY A 211 24.52 -15.86 -14.18
CA GLY A 211 25.63 -14.94 -14.46
C GLY A 211 25.48 -13.57 -13.81
N TRP A 212 24.65 -13.49 -12.80
CA TRP A 212 24.32 -12.24 -12.09
C TRP A 212 25.42 -11.87 -11.09
N ASN A 213 25.63 -10.55 -10.95
CA ASN A 213 26.45 -9.98 -9.88
C ASN A 213 25.73 -8.75 -9.27
N ALA A 214 26.15 -8.34 -8.08
CA ALA A 214 25.50 -7.24 -7.36
C ALA A 214 25.46 -5.92 -8.17
N SER A 215 26.47 -5.67 -9.02
CA SER A 215 26.51 -4.46 -9.85
C SER A 215 25.44 -4.43 -10.95
N ALA A 216 24.81 -5.57 -11.27
CA ALA A 216 23.71 -5.62 -12.22
C ALA A 216 22.49 -4.87 -11.69
N VAL A 217 22.27 -4.82 -10.36
CA VAL A 217 21.17 -4.07 -9.74
C VAL A 217 21.39 -2.57 -9.89
N ASP A 218 22.64 -2.10 -9.81
CA ASP A 218 22.96 -0.68 -9.96
C ASP A 218 22.61 -0.17 -11.38
N LYS A 219 22.66 -1.05 -12.38
CA LYS A 219 22.26 -0.73 -13.76
C LYS A 219 20.76 -0.54 -13.93
N LEU A 220 19.96 -1.02 -12.97
CA LEU A 220 18.51 -0.81 -12.95
C LEU A 220 18.13 0.53 -12.31
N ALA A 221 19.05 1.19 -11.62
CA ALA A 221 18.79 2.50 -11.01
C ALA A 221 18.28 3.51 -12.05
N GLY A 222 17.17 4.16 -11.74
CA GLY A 222 16.48 5.09 -12.65
C GLY A 222 15.58 4.43 -13.72
N ILE A 223 15.61 3.08 -13.84
CA ILE A 223 14.72 2.32 -14.72
C ILE A 223 13.63 1.64 -13.91
N ALA A 224 14.00 1.00 -12.78
CA ALA A 224 13.11 0.23 -11.93
C ALA A 224 13.63 0.17 -10.49
N ASP A 225 12.73 -0.06 -9.54
CA ASP A 225 13.11 -0.49 -8.19
C ASP A 225 13.32 -2.01 -8.20
N ALA A 226 14.43 -2.49 -7.64
CA ALA A 226 14.76 -3.91 -7.62
C ALA A 226 15.16 -4.39 -6.23
N ILE A 227 14.60 -5.52 -5.82
CA ILE A 227 15.07 -6.33 -4.69
C ILE A 227 15.77 -7.54 -5.29
N ALA A 228 17.00 -7.80 -4.91
CA ALA A 228 17.77 -8.92 -5.43
C ALA A 228 18.32 -9.77 -4.29
N VAL A 229 18.18 -11.07 -4.44
CA VAL A 229 18.74 -12.07 -3.51
C VAL A 229 19.40 -13.21 -4.30
N PRO A 230 20.44 -13.85 -3.76
CA PRO A 230 20.96 -15.06 -4.36
C PRO A 230 19.89 -16.14 -4.45
N ASP A 231 19.79 -16.79 -5.62
CA ASP A 231 18.93 -17.96 -5.80
C ASP A 231 19.81 -19.22 -5.78
N ARG A 232 19.87 -19.86 -4.61
CA ARG A 232 20.72 -21.05 -4.40
C ARG A 232 20.28 -22.25 -5.25
N ALA A 233 19.02 -22.27 -5.70
CA ALA A 233 18.51 -23.37 -6.50
C ALA A 233 19.01 -23.35 -7.94
N PHE A 234 19.48 -22.20 -8.45
CA PHE A 234 19.79 -22.01 -9.87
C PHE A 234 21.19 -21.42 -10.14
N ASP A 235 22.07 -21.34 -9.15
CA ASP A 235 23.37 -20.66 -9.27
C ASP A 235 23.22 -19.27 -9.92
N GLY A 236 22.34 -18.47 -9.37
CA GLY A 236 21.99 -17.16 -9.93
C GLY A 236 21.37 -16.22 -8.92
N GLY A 237 20.59 -15.28 -9.42
CA GLY A 237 19.86 -14.32 -8.64
C GLY A 237 18.36 -14.39 -8.93
N ALA A 238 17.57 -14.17 -7.89
CA ALA A 238 16.15 -13.88 -7.99
C ALA A 238 15.92 -12.40 -7.70
N LEU A 239 15.24 -11.71 -8.61
CA LEU A 239 14.94 -10.28 -8.53
C LEU A 239 13.42 -10.08 -8.45
N LEU A 240 13.01 -9.20 -7.55
CA LEU A 240 11.65 -8.62 -7.55
C LEU A 240 11.78 -7.20 -8.09
N ILE A 241 11.19 -6.94 -9.24
CA ILE A 241 11.38 -5.70 -10.01
C ILE A 241 10.06 -4.97 -10.11
N SER A 242 10.02 -3.73 -9.57
CA SER A 242 8.91 -2.81 -9.74
C SER A 242 9.26 -1.80 -10.84
N VAL A 243 8.50 -1.80 -11.92
CA VAL A 243 8.75 -0.97 -13.09
C VAL A 243 7.45 -0.35 -13.59
N VAL A 244 7.52 0.84 -14.18
CA VAL A 244 6.35 1.44 -14.83
C VAL A 244 5.78 0.48 -15.87
N ARG A 245 4.48 0.54 -16.07
CA ARG A 245 3.76 -0.31 -17.03
C ARG A 245 4.49 -0.39 -18.37
N ASP A 246 4.58 -1.59 -18.93
CA ASP A 246 5.26 -1.90 -20.19
C ASP A 246 6.79 -1.67 -20.16
N GLY A 247 7.39 -1.37 -18.99
CA GLY A 247 8.81 -1.07 -18.85
C GLY A 247 9.73 -2.30 -18.74
N ILE A 248 9.19 -3.50 -18.61
CA ILE A 248 10.00 -4.72 -18.37
C ILE A 248 11.00 -5.03 -19.49
N GLY A 249 10.72 -4.60 -20.72
CA GLY A 249 11.64 -4.75 -21.86
C GLY A 249 12.97 -4.02 -21.61
N LYS A 250 12.92 -2.77 -21.13
CA LYS A 250 14.13 -1.98 -20.82
C LYS A 250 14.93 -2.59 -19.66
N VAL A 251 14.24 -3.17 -18.69
CA VAL A 251 14.88 -3.90 -17.59
C VAL A 251 15.63 -5.12 -18.13
N ALA A 252 14.99 -5.87 -19.02
CA ALA A 252 15.61 -7.04 -19.65
C ALA A 252 16.88 -6.66 -20.45
N GLU A 253 16.82 -5.62 -21.24
CA GLU A 253 17.97 -5.09 -21.98
C GLU A 253 19.11 -4.66 -21.04
N ALA A 254 18.81 -3.95 -19.96
CA ALA A 254 19.79 -3.53 -18.98
C ALA A 254 20.45 -4.71 -18.28
N LEU A 255 19.71 -5.75 -17.91
CA LEU A 255 20.25 -6.97 -17.31
C LEU A 255 21.15 -7.74 -18.30
N LEU A 256 20.72 -7.92 -19.54
CA LEU A 256 21.51 -8.59 -20.59
C LEU A 256 22.82 -7.84 -20.87
N ALA A 257 22.81 -6.51 -20.84
CA ALA A 257 24.01 -5.69 -21.03
C ALA A 257 25.09 -5.89 -19.93
N THR A 258 24.70 -6.45 -18.77
CA THR A 258 25.66 -6.82 -17.71
C THR A 258 26.29 -8.19 -17.89
N GLY A 259 25.91 -8.95 -18.93
CA GLY A 259 26.32 -10.34 -19.15
C GLY A 259 25.40 -11.35 -18.41
N ALA A 260 24.40 -10.91 -17.69
CA ALA A 260 23.41 -11.80 -17.07
C ALA A 260 22.50 -12.43 -18.13
N SER A 261 22.06 -13.66 -17.89
CA SER A 261 21.05 -14.34 -18.72
C SER A 261 19.74 -14.48 -17.97
N ILE A 262 18.64 -14.02 -18.57
CA ILE A 262 17.32 -14.14 -17.97
C ILE A 262 16.81 -15.57 -18.17
N ARG A 263 16.50 -16.26 -17.07
CA ARG A 263 15.96 -17.62 -17.05
C ARG A 263 14.44 -17.65 -17.11
N SER A 264 13.81 -16.79 -16.34
CA SER A 264 12.35 -16.64 -16.32
C SER A 264 11.96 -15.23 -15.91
N ARG A 265 10.77 -14.84 -16.32
CA ARG A 265 10.10 -13.62 -15.83
C ARG A 265 8.61 -13.89 -15.69
N THR A 266 8.05 -13.56 -14.54
CA THR A 266 6.62 -13.77 -14.23
C THR A 266 6.06 -12.52 -13.58
N LEU A 267 4.91 -12.04 -14.06
CA LEU A 267 4.19 -10.94 -13.41
C LEU A 267 3.59 -11.45 -12.09
N VAL A 268 4.02 -10.89 -10.97
CA VAL A 268 3.58 -11.30 -9.62
C VAL A 268 2.69 -10.26 -8.97
N GLY A 269 2.38 -9.18 -9.65
CA GLY A 269 1.43 -8.18 -9.21
C GLY A 269 1.63 -6.84 -9.88
N SER A 270 0.86 -5.86 -9.39
CA SER A 270 0.96 -4.46 -9.81
C SER A 270 0.39 -3.55 -8.74
N HIS A 271 0.74 -2.27 -8.77
CA HIS A 271 0.23 -1.29 -7.83
C HIS A 271 0.14 0.12 -8.44
N ALA A 272 -0.59 1.00 -7.77
CA ALA A 272 -0.59 2.43 -8.09
C ALA A 272 0.79 3.04 -7.82
N THR A 273 1.17 4.01 -8.61
CA THR A 273 2.34 4.84 -8.33
C THR A 273 2.11 5.64 -7.06
N ARG A 274 3.08 5.60 -6.14
CA ARG A 274 3.00 6.38 -4.91
C ARG A 274 3.04 7.88 -5.23
N TYR A 275 2.23 8.65 -4.51
CA TYR A 275 2.22 10.09 -4.67
C TYR A 275 3.35 10.73 -3.86
N THR A 276 4.33 11.31 -4.53
CA THR A 276 5.40 12.06 -3.87
C THR A 276 4.94 13.49 -3.60
N VAL A 277 4.99 13.91 -2.34
CA VAL A 277 4.66 15.29 -1.95
C VAL A 277 5.74 16.23 -2.48
N PRO A 278 5.38 17.24 -3.27
CA PRO A 278 6.33 18.28 -3.69
C PRO A 278 6.95 18.96 -2.46
N ARG A 279 8.25 19.23 -2.53
CA ARG A 279 8.98 19.95 -1.48
C ARG A 279 8.66 21.44 -1.49
#